data_292ae614b278330932a60c583a6e55a1
#
_entry.id   292ae614b278330932a60c583a6e55a1
#
_cell.length_a   1.000
_cell.length_b   1.000
_cell.length_c   1.000
_cell.angle_alpha   90.00
_cell.angle_beta   90.00
_cell.angle_gamma   90.00
#
_symmetry.space_group_name_H-M   'P 1'
#
loop_
_entity.id
_entity.type
_entity.pdbx_description
1 polymer ?
#
loop_
_entity_poly.entity_id
_entity_poly.type
_entity_poly.pdbx_seq_one_letter_code
_entity_poly.pdbx_strand_id
1 'polypeptide(L)'
;NLNPDKDAVINDIQNLIEYMNGFDLFTKDTTRLKTLYWKVLNYMFLSPFIARLRYEGDRCGYEDRFFPMYMLIYGDSDAGKTGFINLARTLMFNEKLNALTQDYFSSKPMTSLKADVKGCPILIDELTPTYWKYAKDIVKMDVNLIREKLINHPTFIMLSNDINNVAPELSKRIIVINLDN
;
A
#
# COMPACT_ATOMS: atom_id res chain seq x y z
N ASN A 1 -7.86 11.29 -18.80
CA ASN A 1 -8.84 12.31 -19.14
C ASN A 1 -8.60 13.56 -18.30
N LEU A 2 -8.17 14.66 -18.93
CA LEU A 2 -7.90 15.92 -18.21
C LEU A 2 -9.17 16.73 -17.91
N ASN A 3 -10.30 16.27 -18.40
CA ASN A 3 -11.61 16.88 -18.17
C ASN A 3 -12.66 15.78 -17.93
N PRO A 4 -12.68 15.19 -16.72
CA PRO A 4 -13.64 14.14 -16.38
C PRO A 4 -15.06 14.72 -16.33
N ASP A 5 -16.05 13.88 -16.62
CA ASP A 5 -17.45 14.20 -16.42
C ASP A 5 -17.71 14.42 -14.93
N LYS A 6 -18.20 15.61 -14.59
CA LYS A 6 -18.42 16.02 -13.20
C LYS A 6 -19.43 15.13 -12.49
N ASP A 7 -20.51 14.75 -13.18
CA ASP A 7 -21.58 13.96 -12.58
C ASP A 7 -21.12 12.51 -12.34
N ALA A 8 -20.30 11.97 -13.26
CA ALA A 8 -19.67 10.68 -13.07
C ALA A 8 -18.73 10.68 -11.85
N VAL A 9 -17.90 11.71 -11.70
CA VAL A 9 -16.99 11.83 -10.53
C VAL A 9 -17.79 11.95 -9.22
N ILE A 10 -18.86 12.73 -9.21
CA ILE A 10 -19.73 12.85 -8.01
C ILE A 10 -20.31 11.49 -7.64
N ASN A 11 -20.84 10.75 -8.63
CA ASN A 11 -21.39 9.43 -8.42
C ASN A 11 -20.35 8.44 -7.88
N ASP A 12 -19.14 8.43 -8.41
CA ASP A 12 -18.06 7.57 -7.94
C ASP A 12 -17.66 7.89 -6.48
N ILE A 13 -17.61 9.17 -6.14
CA ILE A 13 -17.34 9.60 -4.76
C ILE A 13 -18.48 9.16 -3.83
N GLN A 14 -19.73 9.29 -4.24
CA GLN A 14 -20.89 8.85 -3.45
C GLN A 14 -20.85 7.34 -3.23
N ASN A 15 -20.61 6.55 -4.27
CA ASN A 15 -20.47 5.10 -4.18
C ASN A 15 -19.33 4.70 -3.22
N LEU A 16 -18.21 5.42 -3.24
CA LEU A 16 -17.11 5.17 -2.31
C LEU A 16 -17.51 5.47 -0.87
N ILE A 17 -18.21 6.59 -0.63
CA ILE A 17 -18.71 6.95 0.71
C ILE A 17 -19.71 5.91 1.22
N GLU A 18 -20.63 5.44 0.37
CA GLU A 18 -21.59 4.39 0.70
C GLU A 18 -20.89 3.07 1.02
N TYR A 19 -19.89 2.69 0.23
CA TYR A 19 -19.05 1.52 0.51
C TYR A 19 -18.39 1.63 1.89
N MET A 20 -17.79 2.77 2.20
CA MET A 20 -17.16 3.01 3.50
C MET A 20 -18.17 3.02 4.66
N ASN A 21 -19.40 3.45 4.43
CA ASN A 21 -20.47 3.40 5.42
C ASN A 21 -20.99 1.97 5.64
N GLY A 22 -20.86 1.09 4.66
CA GLY A 22 -21.22 -0.32 4.77
C GLY A 22 -20.48 -1.07 5.88
N PHE A 23 -19.32 -0.58 6.33
CA PHE A 23 -18.62 -1.14 7.48
C PHE A 23 -19.39 -1.05 8.81
N ASP A 24 -20.42 -0.21 8.91
CA ASP A 24 -21.27 -0.14 10.11
C ASP A 24 -22.04 -1.44 10.40
N LEU A 25 -22.09 -2.34 9.44
CA LEU A 25 -22.78 -3.63 9.57
C LEU A 25 -21.92 -4.73 10.21
N PHE A 26 -20.62 -4.53 10.39
CA PHE A 26 -19.71 -5.66 10.53
C PHE A 26 -19.08 -5.87 11.90
N THR A 27 -18.87 -4.87 12.76
CA THR A 27 -18.05 -5.11 13.95
C THR A 27 -18.27 -4.16 15.12
N LYS A 28 -17.53 -4.44 16.20
CA LYS A 28 -17.62 -3.74 17.48
C LYS A 28 -17.05 -2.32 17.46
N ASP A 29 -16.03 -2.04 16.66
CA ASP A 29 -15.40 -0.69 16.56
C ASP A 29 -15.31 -0.23 15.09
N THR A 30 -16.46 0.09 14.55
CA THR A 30 -16.60 0.56 13.16
C THR A 30 -15.88 1.89 12.92
N THR A 31 -15.82 2.77 13.89
CA THR A 31 -15.16 4.08 13.77
C THR A 31 -13.66 3.91 13.56
N ARG A 32 -13.03 3.03 14.36
CA ARG A 32 -11.61 2.69 14.21
C ARG A 32 -11.33 2.09 12.85
N LEU A 33 -12.09 1.07 12.43
CA LEU A 33 -11.92 0.41 11.15
C LEU A 33 -12.10 1.36 9.96
N LYS A 34 -13.14 2.17 9.95
CA LYS A 34 -13.33 3.21 8.93
C LYS A 34 -12.12 4.13 8.84
N THR A 35 -11.60 4.59 9.98
CA THR A 35 -10.41 5.44 10.02
C THR A 35 -9.19 4.76 9.41
N LEU A 36 -9.00 3.46 9.68
CA LEU A 36 -7.90 2.69 9.13
C LEU A 36 -8.04 2.50 7.61
N TYR A 37 -9.23 2.15 7.13
CA TYR A 37 -9.50 2.03 5.69
C TYR A 37 -9.35 3.37 4.95
N TRP A 38 -9.75 4.50 5.56
CA TRP A 38 -9.47 5.82 4.99
C TRP A 38 -7.97 6.11 4.90
N LYS A 39 -7.18 5.70 5.89
CA LYS A 39 -5.71 5.81 5.82
C LYS A 39 -5.14 4.97 4.68
N VAL A 40 -5.62 3.74 4.51
CA VAL A 40 -5.23 2.87 3.40
C VAL A 40 -5.58 3.51 2.07
N LEU A 41 -6.80 4.00 1.91
CA LEU A 41 -7.26 4.65 0.69
C LEU A 41 -6.39 5.87 0.34
N ASN A 42 -6.15 6.74 1.30
CA ASN A 42 -5.29 7.91 1.10
C ASN A 42 -3.87 7.52 0.68
N TYR A 43 -3.30 6.49 1.32
CA TYR A 43 -2.01 5.98 0.91
C TYR A 43 -2.04 5.43 -0.52
N MET A 44 -3.09 4.69 -0.88
CA MET A 44 -3.25 4.15 -2.23
C MET A 44 -3.20 5.26 -3.28
N PHE A 45 -4.01 6.32 -3.12
CA PHE A 45 -4.04 7.43 -4.07
C PHE A 45 -2.72 8.25 -4.08
N LEU A 46 -2.00 8.31 -2.97
CA LEU A 46 -0.68 8.94 -2.90
C LEU A 46 0.43 8.06 -3.45
N SER A 47 0.22 6.75 -3.49
CA SER A 47 1.25 5.76 -3.79
C SER A 47 2.01 5.99 -5.09
N PRO A 48 1.43 6.45 -6.20
CA PRO A 48 2.17 6.74 -7.43
C PRO A 48 3.16 7.89 -7.28
N PHE A 49 2.98 8.75 -6.28
CA PHE A 49 3.77 9.96 -6.08
C PHE A 49 4.79 9.82 -4.95
N ILE A 50 4.72 8.79 -4.13
CA ILE A 50 5.55 8.65 -2.90
C ILE A 50 7.03 8.64 -3.24
N ALA A 51 7.45 7.93 -4.30
CA ALA A 51 8.86 7.91 -4.71
C ALA A 51 9.36 9.31 -5.08
N ARG A 52 8.53 10.08 -5.77
CA ARG A 52 8.85 11.47 -6.12
C ARG A 52 8.88 12.38 -4.90
N LEU A 53 7.90 12.25 -4.01
CA LEU A 53 7.86 13.00 -2.75
C LEU A 53 9.08 12.69 -1.89
N ARG A 54 9.50 11.44 -1.86
CA ARG A 54 10.71 11.01 -1.15
C ARG A 54 11.97 11.65 -1.73
N TYR A 55 12.12 11.65 -3.04
CA TYR A 55 13.24 12.29 -3.72
C TYR A 55 13.29 13.80 -3.45
N GLU A 56 12.17 14.50 -3.58
CA GLU A 56 12.12 15.95 -3.31
C GLU A 56 12.27 16.23 -1.81
N GLY A 57 11.76 15.36 -0.96
CA GLY A 57 11.94 15.44 0.49
C GLY A 57 13.40 15.35 0.90
N ASP A 58 14.16 14.40 0.37
CA ASP A 58 15.60 14.26 0.61
C ASP A 58 16.36 15.55 0.22
N ARG A 59 16.00 16.14 -0.90
CA ARG A 59 16.56 17.44 -1.33
C ARG A 59 16.27 18.60 -0.38
N CYS A 60 15.17 18.52 0.35
CA CYS A 60 14.75 19.50 1.36
C CYS A 60 15.21 19.15 2.77
N GLY A 61 15.98 18.07 2.94
CA GLY A 61 16.50 17.63 4.23
C GLY A 61 15.51 16.83 5.07
N TYR A 62 14.43 16.32 4.49
CA TYR A 62 13.50 15.41 5.17
C TYR A 62 14.06 13.99 5.16
N GLU A 63 13.81 13.26 6.25
CA GLU A 63 14.20 11.86 6.34
C GLU A 63 13.26 10.95 5.51
N ASP A 64 13.82 9.91 4.92
CA ASP A 64 13.12 8.89 4.14
C ASP A 64 11.87 8.31 4.83
N ARG A 65 11.89 8.22 6.16
CA ARG A 65 10.77 7.67 6.96
C ARG A 65 9.47 8.44 6.82
N PHE A 66 9.50 9.70 6.39
CA PHE A 66 8.29 10.49 6.18
C PHE A 66 7.52 10.08 4.92
N PHE A 67 8.16 9.35 4.01
CA PHE A 67 7.57 8.91 2.75
C PHE A 67 7.79 7.40 2.55
N PRO A 68 7.12 6.55 3.38
CA PRO A 68 7.33 5.10 3.34
C PRO A 68 6.82 4.51 2.03
N MET A 69 7.67 3.68 1.39
CA MET A 69 7.35 2.99 0.13
C MET A 69 6.57 1.69 0.34
N TYR A 70 6.42 1.25 1.59
CA TYR A 70 5.81 -0.02 1.94
C TYR A 70 4.67 0.19 2.93
N MET A 71 3.57 -0.53 2.69
CA MET A 71 2.46 -0.65 3.63
C MET A 71 2.20 -2.13 3.89
N LEU A 72 2.13 -2.52 5.15
CA LEU A 72 1.66 -3.82 5.59
C LEU A 72 0.27 -3.66 6.20
N ILE A 73 -0.69 -4.39 5.67
CA ILE A 73 -2.05 -4.46 6.19
C ILE A 73 -2.25 -5.90 6.67
N TYR A 74 -2.53 -6.07 7.94
CA TYR A 74 -2.80 -7.38 8.48
C TYR A 74 -4.09 -7.40 9.30
N GLY A 75 -4.63 -8.58 9.49
CA GLY A 75 -5.87 -8.83 10.23
C GLY A 75 -6.43 -10.18 9.85
N ASP A 76 -7.48 -10.59 10.55
CA ASP A 76 -8.13 -11.87 10.34
C ASP A 76 -8.47 -12.15 8.87
N SER A 77 -8.53 -13.44 8.53
CA SER A 77 -9.12 -13.87 7.26
C SER A 77 -10.52 -13.26 7.13
N ASP A 78 -10.89 -12.96 5.92
CA ASP A 78 -12.22 -12.39 5.58
C ASP A 78 -12.50 -10.98 6.12
N ALA A 79 -11.50 -10.29 6.66
CA ALA A 79 -11.61 -8.87 7.02
C ALA A 79 -11.80 -7.92 5.82
N GLY A 80 -11.93 -8.44 4.60
CA GLY A 80 -12.17 -7.64 3.40
C GLY A 80 -10.93 -6.94 2.83
N LYS A 81 -9.72 -7.23 3.32
CA LYS A 81 -8.46 -6.57 2.92
C LYS A 81 -8.26 -6.54 1.41
N THR A 82 -8.23 -7.71 0.79
CA THR A 82 -7.97 -7.88 -0.64
C THR A 82 -9.05 -7.22 -1.48
N GLY A 83 -10.32 -7.36 -1.09
CA GLY A 83 -11.46 -6.73 -1.76
C GLY A 83 -11.34 -5.20 -1.78
N PHE A 84 -11.02 -4.59 -0.64
CA PHE A 84 -10.85 -3.15 -0.51
C PHE A 84 -9.68 -2.62 -1.36
N ILE A 85 -8.51 -3.27 -1.32
CA ILE A 85 -7.36 -2.86 -2.12
C ILE A 85 -7.64 -2.98 -3.62
N ASN A 86 -8.32 -4.05 -4.03
CA ASN A 86 -8.72 -4.22 -5.44
C ASN A 86 -9.72 -3.15 -5.88
N LEU A 87 -10.68 -2.77 -5.02
CA LEU A 87 -11.58 -1.64 -5.29
C LEU A 87 -10.77 -0.34 -5.48
N ALA A 88 -9.87 -0.02 -4.55
CA ALA A 88 -9.05 1.18 -4.64
C ALA A 88 -8.19 1.21 -5.93
N ARG A 89 -7.60 0.07 -6.30
CA ARG A 89 -6.83 -0.05 -7.56
C ARG A 89 -7.71 0.14 -8.79
N THR A 90 -8.91 -0.42 -8.78
CA THR A 90 -9.88 -0.23 -9.89
C THR A 90 -10.27 1.24 -10.01
N LEU A 91 -10.52 1.92 -8.91
CA LEU A 91 -10.81 3.37 -8.92
C LEU A 91 -9.63 4.20 -9.46
N MET A 92 -8.39 3.80 -9.17
CA MET A 92 -7.19 4.51 -9.61
C MET A 92 -6.89 4.31 -11.09
N PHE A 93 -7.05 3.09 -11.61
CA PHE A 93 -6.54 2.70 -12.92
C PHE A 93 -7.63 2.30 -13.92
N ASN A 94 -8.87 2.20 -13.47
CA ASN A 94 -10.00 1.66 -14.25
C ASN A 94 -9.71 0.27 -14.84
N GLU A 95 -8.88 -0.51 -14.15
CA GLU A 95 -8.48 -1.85 -14.57
C GLU A 95 -8.42 -2.79 -13.36
N LYS A 96 -8.80 -4.05 -13.58
CA LYS A 96 -8.65 -5.11 -12.58
C LYS A 96 -7.22 -5.65 -12.64
N LEU A 97 -6.37 -5.17 -11.75
CA LEU A 97 -5.00 -5.64 -11.63
C LEU A 97 -4.93 -6.84 -10.66
N ASN A 98 -4.24 -7.89 -11.04
CA ASN A 98 -4.04 -9.03 -10.15
C ASN A 98 -3.02 -8.71 -9.04
N ALA A 99 -3.25 -9.29 -7.86
CA ALA A 99 -2.24 -9.32 -6.82
C ALA A 99 -1.13 -10.30 -7.21
N LEU A 100 0.09 -10.00 -6.76
CA LEU A 100 1.20 -10.94 -6.86
C LEU A 100 1.18 -11.89 -5.65
N THR A 101 1.62 -13.10 -5.86
CA THR A 101 1.79 -14.08 -4.78
C THR A 101 3.02 -13.73 -3.94
N GLN A 102 3.08 -14.25 -2.73
CA GLN A 102 4.19 -14.04 -1.80
C GLN A 102 5.57 -14.45 -2.36
N ASP A 103 5.64 -15.32 -3.37
CA ASP A 103 6.90 -15.78 -3.99
C ASP A 103 7.68 -14.61 -4.62
N TYR A 104 6.97 -13.56 -5.02
CA TYR A 104 7.59 -12.33 -5.50
C TYR A 104 8.27 -11.53 -4.39
N PHE A 105 7.95 -11.79 -3.11
CA PHE A 105 8.54 -11.09 -1.98
C PHE A 105 9.90 -11.69 -1.59
N SER A 106 10.84 -11.61 -2.51
CA SER A 106 12.25 -11.97 -2.30
C SER A 106 13.17 -11.04 -3.09
N SER A 107 14.44 -11.00 -2.77
CA SER A 107 15.37 -9.95 -3.26
C SER A 107 15.43 -9.82 -4.78
N LYS A 108 15.51 -10.93 -5.53
CA LYS A 108 15.61 -10.88 -6.99
C LYS A 108 14.33 -10.41 -7.68
N PRO A 109 13.15 -11.05 -7.46
CA PRO A 109 11.90 -10.59 -8.04
C PRO A 109 11.57 -9.15 -7.66
N MET A 110 11.79 -8.75 -6.41
CA MET A 110 11.55 -7.39 -5.96
C MET A 110 12.43 -6.37 -6.68
N THR A 111 13.69 -6.69 -6.94
CA THR A 111 14.58 -5.82 -7.71
C THR A 111 14.09 -5.63 -9.13
N SER A 112 13.65 -6.71 -9.80
CA SER A 112 13.09 -6.64 -11.14
C SER A 112 11.80 -5.80 -11.17
N LEU A 113 10.86 -6.10 -10.27
CA LEU A 113 9.61 -5.34 -10.15
C LEU A 113 9.85 -3.85 -9.95
N LYS A 114 10.83 -3.49 -9.12
CA LYS A 114 11.21 -2.10 -8.88
C LYS A 114 11.75 -1.41 -10.13
N ALA A 115 12.44 -2.12 -10.99
CA ALA A 115 12.97 -1.58 -12.23
C ALA A 115 11.91 -1.43 -13.33
N ASP A 116 10.99 -2.41 -13.41
CA ASP A 116 10.08 -2.56 -14.53
C ASP A 116 8.75 -1.83 -14.32
N VAL A 117 8.24 -1.83 -13.09
CA VAL A 117 6.96 -1.19 -12.74
C VAL A 117 7.21 0.24 -12.30
N LYS A 118 6.56 1.19 -12.97
CA LYS A 118 6.73 2.62 -12.70
C LYS A 118 5.43 3.23 -12.17
N GLY A 119 5.48 3.75 -10.95
CA GLY A 119 4.40 4.54 -10.36
C GLY A 119 3.11 3.78 -10.01
N CYS A 120 2.98 2.51 -10.40
CA CYS A 120 1.81 1.71 -10.06
C CYS A 120 2.06 0.97 -8.74
N PRO A 121 1.19 1.08 -7.73
CA PRO A 121 1.32 0.33 -6.49
C PRO A 121 1.19 -1.18 -6.74
N ILE A 122 2.14 -1.94 -6.25
CA ILE A 122 2.17 -3.39 -6.36
C ILE A 122 1.53 -3.99 -5.13
N LEU A 123 0.54 -4.86 -5.33
CA LEU A 123 -0.09 -5.64 -4.27
C LEU A 123 0.56 -7.03 -4.19
N ILE A 124 1.03 -7.38 -3.01
CA ILE A 124 1.47 -8.73 -2.66
C ILE A 124 0.48 -9.28 -1.64
N ASP A 125 -0.23 -10.33 -2.02
CA ASP A 125 -1.25 -10.94 -1.18
C ASP A 125 -0.72 -12.17 -0.45
N GLU A 126 -1.36 -12.49 0.69
CA GLU A 126 -1.06 -13.66 1.51
C GLU A 126 0.39 -13.78 1.96
N LEU A 127 1.01 -12.65 2.33
CA LEU A 127 2.39 -12.67 2.81
C LEU A 127 2.49 -13.38 4.16
N THR A 128 3.16 -14.53 4.16
CA THR A 128 3.36 -15.37 5.36
C THR A 128 4.65 -15.00 6.10
N PRO A 129 4.80 -15.42 7.36
CA PRO A 129 6.02 -15.21 8.14
C PRO A 129 7.29 -15.76 7.47
N THR A 130 7.16 -16.84 6.70
CA THR A 130 8.27 -17.44 5.96
C THR A 130 8.90 -16.47 4.96
N TYR A 131 8.07 -15.68 4.27
CA TYR A 131 8.54 -14.67 3.32
C TYR A 131 8.87 -13.34 4.00
N TRP A 132 8.21 -13.05 5.13
CA TRP A 132 8.47 -11.83 5.88
C TRP A 132 9.92 -11.69 6.35
N LYS A 133 10.64 -12.80 6.52
CA LYS A 133 12.09 -12.78 6.84
C LYS A 133 12.92 -11.96 5.85
N TYR A 134 12.48 -11.85 4.60
CA TYR A 134 13.17 -11.07 3.57
C TYR A 134 12.87 -9.55 3.65
N ALA A 135 11.87 -9.15 4.43
CA ALA A 135 11.45 -7.75 4.52
C ALA A 135 12.58 -6.81 4.95
N LYS A 136 13.43 -7.27 5.87
CA LYS A 136 14.57 -6.48 6.35
C LYS A 136 15.51 -6.09 5.21
N ASP A 137 15.86 -7.05 4.38
CA ASP A 137 16.78 -6.82 3.26
C ASP A 137 16.13 -5.99 2.16
N ILE A 138 14.88 -6.32 1.80
CA ILE A 138 14.11 -5.61 0.76
C ILE A 138 13.91 -4.14 1.11
N VAL A 139 13.51 -3.84 2.35
CA VAL A 139 13.25 -2.46 2.80
C VAL A 139 14.55 -1.68 3.00
N LYS A 140 15.62 -2.34 3.44
CA LYS A 140 16.94 -1.69 3.60
C LYS A 140 17.62 -1.40 2.26
N MET A 141 17.45 -2.26 1.28
CA MET A 141 18.01 -2.02 -0.07
C MET A 141 17.51 -0.71 -0.69
N ASP A 142 16.32 -0.25 -0.36
CA ASP A 142 15.76 0.98 -0.88
C ASP A 142 16.55 2.23 -0.48
N VAL A 143 17.19 2.21 0.68
CA VAL A 143 18.02 3.36 1.14
C VAL A 143 19.19 3.63 0.20
N ASN A 144 19.74 2.58 -0.39
CA ASN A 144 20.89 2.68 -1.30
C ASN A 144 20.49 2.99 -2.74
N LEU A 145 19.27 2.60 -3.15
CA LEU A 145 18.77 2.78 -4.51
C LEU A 145 18.15 4.16 -4.75
N ILE A 146 17.85 4.89 -3.68
CA ILE A 146 17.05 6.13 -3.71
C ILE A 146 17.79 7.29 -4.36
N ARG A 147 19.12 7.31 -4.32
CA ARG A 147 19.89 8.50 -4.70
C ARG A 147 19.95 8.82 -6.18
N GLU A 148 19.69 7.89 -7.08
CA GLU A 148 19.96 8.14 -8.50
C GLU A 148 18.82 7.83 -9.50
N LYS A 149 17.84 6.98 -9.20
CA LYS A 149 16.89 6.51 -10.23
C LYS A 149 15.44 6.27 -9.79
N LEU A 150 15.04 6.62 -8.58
CA LEU A 150 13.80 6.13 -7.97
C LEU A 150 12.57 7.05 -8.08
N ILE A 151 12.60 8.09 -8.87
CA ILE A 151 11.47 9.02 -9.01
C ILE A 151 10.18 8.31 -9.44
N ASN A 152 10.28 7.14 -10.04
CA ASN A 152 9.16 6.35 -10.54
C ASN A 152 9.06 4.96 -9.88
N HIS A 153 9.69 4.74 -8.73
CA HIS A 153 9.61 3.46 -8.05
C HIS A 153 8.18 3.12 -7.63
N PRO A 154 7.75 1.85 -7.77
CA PRO A 154 6.45 1.44 -7.25
C PRO A 154 6.48 1.39 -5.73
N THR A 155 5.35 1.70 -5.11
CA THR A 155 5.09 1.35 -3.72
C THR A 155 4.62 -0.09 -3.62
N PHE A 156 4.77 -0.67 -2.44
CA PHE A 156 4.36 -2.04 -2.18
C PHE A 156 3.33 -2.09 -1.07
N ILE A 157 2.21 -2.75 -1.36
CA ILE A 157 1.16 -3.03 -0.40
C ILE A 157 1.17 -4.52 -0.15
N MET A 158 1.37 -4.89 1.09
CA MET A 158 1.50 -6.28 1.52
C MET A 158 0.31 -6.63 2.40
N LEU A 159 -0.38 -7.70 2.10
CA LEU A 159 -1.47 -8.24 2.92
C LEU A 159 -0.99 -9.50 3.64
N SER A 160 -1.37 -9.61 4.91
CA SER A 160 -1.08 -10.78 5.73
C SER A 160 -2.26 -11.11 6.64
N ASN A 161 -2.43 -12.37 6.97
CA ASN A 161 -3.35 -12.80 8.01
C ASN A 161 -2.66 -12.88 9.38
N ASP A 162 -1.33 -12.89 9.40
CA ASP A 162 -0.52 -12.95 10.61
C ASP A 162 0.42 -11.76 10.71
N ILE A 163 0.48 -11.16 11.88
CA ILE A 163 1.58 -10.26 12.22
C ILE A 163 2.59 -10.99 13.08
N ASN A 164 3.57 -11.56 12.49
CA ASN A 164 4.68 -12.12 13.22
C ASN A 164 5.86 -11.15 13.19
N ASN A 165 6.05 -10.43 14.30
CA ASN A 165 7.28 -9.72 14.63
C ASN A 165 7.82 -8.80 13.55
N VAL A 166 7.08 -7.75 13.23
CA VAL A 166 7.68 -6.62 12.50
C VAL A 166 8.83 -6.10 13.36
N ALA A 167 10.05 -6.34 12.91
CA ALA A 167 11.22 -5.87 13.63
C ALA A 167 11.12 -4.35 13.86
N PRO A 168 11.47 -3.84 15.06
CA PRO A 168 11.36 -2.41 15.37
C PRO A 168 12.07 -1.49 14.34
N GLU A 169 13.10 -2.02 13.69
CA GLU A 169 13.81 -1.32 12.62
C GLU A 169 12.94 -1.12 11.36
N LEU A 170 12.04 -2.05 11.08
CA LEU A 170 11.14 -1.98 9.93
C LEU A 170 9.96 -1.07 10.18
N SER A 171 9.43 -1.05 11.41
CA SER A 171 8.29 -0.19 11.78
C SER A 171 8.54 1.29 11.55
N LYS A 172 9.80 1.71 11.46
CA LYS A 172 10.20 3.08 11.11
C LYS A 172 10.17 3.38 9.61
N ARG A 173 10.06 2.35 8.75
CA ARG A 173 10.20 2.46 7.29
C ARG A 173 9.00 1.98 6.52
N ILE A 174 8.05 1.35 7.21
CA ILE A 174 6.82 0.84 6.64
C ILE A 174 5.61 1.39 7.41
N ILE A 175 4.51 1.56 6.74
CA ILE A 175 3.22 1.81 7.40
C ILE A 175 2.64 0.45 7.77
N VAL A 176 2.27 0.29 9.04
CA VAL A 176 1.63 -0.93 9.53
C VAL A 176 0.20 -0.60 9.91
N ILE A 177 -0.74 -1.29 9.29
CA ILE A 177 -2.18 -1.18 9.55
C ILE A 177 -2.67 -2.50 10.12
N ASN A 178 -3.14 -2.44 11.37
CA ASN A 178 -3.77 -3.58 12.03
C ASN A 178 -5.28 -3.45 11.93
N LEU A 179 -5.93 -4.40 11.26
CA LEU A 179 -7.39 -4.47 11.12
C LEU A 179 -8.04 -5.40 12.13
N ASP A 180 -7.27 -6.09 12.99
CA ASP A 180 -7.83 -6.89 14.08
C ASP A 180 -8.50 -5.99 15.13
N ASN A 181 -9.56 -6.49 15.71
CA ASN A 181 -10.32 -5.81 16.75
C ASN A 181 -9.65 -5.92 18.13
#